data_10c07398f02a08056a51bae77f89ed25
#
_entry.id   10c07398f02a08056a51bae77f89ed25
#
_cell.length_a   1.000
_cell.length_b   1.000
_cell.length_c   1.000
_cell.angle_alpha   90.00
_cell.angle_beta   90.00
_cell.angle_gamma   90.00
#
_symmetry.space_group_name_H-M   'P 1'
#
loop_
_entity.id
_entity.type
_entity.pdbx_description
1 polymer ?
#
loop_
_entity_poly.entity_id
_entity_poly.type
_entity_poly.pdbx_seq_one_letter_code
_entity_poly.pdbx_strand_id
1 'polypeptide(L)'
;MKLINDNKCSWINDLNFRSNIKSLSSNLSCEWLIIGAGYSGLSAARKLGQLYPNEKIILVDAQLAGEGASSRNSGYLVDTTLNDGFTSNKELENYKKKADIYKLGIEAVKKFIKEYQ
;
A
#
# COMPACT_ATOMS: atom_id res chain seq x y z
N MET A 1 -22.79 -3.40 6.76
CA MET A 1 -22.04 -4.68 6.65
C MET A 1 -21.01 -4.69 7.76
N LYS A 2 -20.99 -5.70 8.64
CA LYS A 2 -19.97 -5.79 9.70
C LYS A 2 -18.77 -6.53 9.11
N LEU A 3 -17.63 -5.86 9.04
CA LEU A 3 -16.38 -6.51 8.64
C LEU A 3 -15.90 -7.40 9.80
N ILE A 4 -15.65 -8.66 9.51
CA ILE A 4 -15.12 -9.61 10.48
C ILE A 4 -13.62 -9.73 10.21
N ASN A 5 -12.82 -9.23 11.15
CA ASN A 5 -11.39 -9.47 11.17
C ASN A 5 -11.12 -10.60 12.18
N ASP A 6 -10.53 -11.70 11.74
CA ASP A 6 -10.23 -12.85 12.58
C ASP A 6 -8.96 -12.65 13.44
N ASN A 7 -8.25 -11.53 13.28
CA ASN A 7 -7.05 -11.15 14.01
C ASN A 7 -5.91 -12.20 13.99
N LYS A 8 -5.87 -13.05 12.97
CA LYS A 8 -4.94 -14.17 12.87
C LYS A 8 -3.78 -13.91 11.89
N CYS A 9 -3.39 -12.67 11.67
CA CYS A 9 -2.29 -12.34 10.79
C CYS A 9 -1.00 -12.13 11.61
N SER A 10 0.04 -12.91 11.33
CA SER A 10 1.34 -12.83 12.03
C SER A 10 1.94 -11.44 11.96
N TRP A 11 1.91 -10.81 10.79
CA TRP A 11 2.45 -9.45 10.62
C TRP A 11 1.80 -8.40 11.50
N ILE A 12 0.51 -8.58 11.81
CA ILE A 12 -0.23 -7.67 12.69
C ILE A 12 0.06 -7.98 14.16
N ASN A 13 0.19 -9.26 14.52
CA ASN A 13 0.46 -9.68 15.88
C ASN A 13 1.84 -9.21 16.38
N ASP A 14 2.80 -9.04 15.48
CA ASP A 14 4.15 -8.56 15.79
C ASP A 14 4.21 -7.02 15.92
N LEU A 15 3.13 -6.31 15.60
CA LEU A 15 3.08 -4.86 15.72
C LEU A 15 2.83 -4.44 17.17
N ASN A 16 3.51 -3.39 17.60
CA ASN A 16 3.24 -2.72 18.87
C ASN A 16 1.80 -2.15 18.89
N PHE A 17 1.26 -1.99 20.09
CA PHE A 17 -0.03 -1.37 20.29
C PHE A 17 -0.12 0.01 19.63
N ARG A 18 -1.17 0.23 18.84
CA ARG A 18 -1.40 1.47 18.12
C ARG A 18 -2.26 2.41 18.98
N SER A 19 -1.67 3.44 19.54
CA SER A 19 -2.35 4.39 20.44
C SER A 19 -3.08 5.53 19.73
N ASN A 20 -2.73 5.83 18.48
CA ASN A 20 -3.18 7.05 17.78
C ASN A 20 -4.32 6.79 16.77
N ILE A 21 -5.18 5.84 17.06
CA ILE A 21 -6.33 5.53 16.20
C ILE A 21 -7.42 6.58 16.43
N LYS A 22 -7.84 7.23 15.34
CA LYS A 22 -8.95 8.19 15.36
C LYS A 22 -10.10 7.64 14.54
N SER A 23 -11.28 7.53 15.15
CA SER A 23 -12.51 7.22 14.43
C SER A 23 -13.11 8.49 13.84
N LEU A 24 -13.64 8.39 12.61
CA LEU A 24 -14.37 9.48 11.98
C LEU A 24 -15.72 9.64 12.71
N SER A 25 -15.88 10.75 13.45
CA SER A 25 -17.07 11.04 14.26
C SER A 25 -17.83 12.29 13.82
N SER A 26 -17.34 12.99 12.81
CA SER A 26 -17.95 14.24 12.30
C SER A 26 -17.62 14.43 10.81
N ASN A 27 -18.32 15.37 10.18
CA ASN A 27 -18.00 15.79 8.82
C ASN A 27 -16.65 16.55 8.83
N LEU A 28 -15.78 16.19 7.91
CA LEU A 28 -14.48 16.82 7.73
C LEU A 28 -14.36 17.29 6.27
N SER A 29 -13.71 18.44 6.10
CA SER A 29 -13.30 18.92 4.77
C SER A 29 -11.81 18.67 4.56
N CYS A 30 -11.42 18.35 3.35
CA CYS A 30 -10.03 18.15 2.93
C CYS A 30 -9.90 18.43 1.45
N GLU A 31 -8.67 18.69 1.02
CA GLU A 31 -8.33 18.81 -0.40
C GLU A 31 -8.22 17.43 -1.05
N TRP A 32 -7.74 16.42 -0.31
CA TRP A 32 -7.57 15.05 -0.80
C TRP A 32 -8.17 14.03 0.17
N LEU A 33 -9.10 13.23 -0.34
CA LEU A 33 -9.65 12.09 0.39
C LEU A 33 -9.18 10.79 -0.25
N ILE A 34 -8.59 9.92 0.56
CA ILE A 34 -8.16 8.59 0.16
C ILE A 34 -8.99 7.57 0.96
N ILE A 35 -9.62 6.65 0.26
CA ILE A 35 -10.44 5.60 0.87
C ILE A 35 -9.70 4.26 0.72
N GLY A 36 -9.36 3.66 1.86
CA GLY A 36 -8.59 2.43 1.97
C GLY A 36 -7.13 2.65 2.35
N ALA A 37 -6.72 2.14 3.50
CA ALA A 37 -5.38 2.27 4.07
C ALA A 37 -4.53 1.00 3.88
N GLY A 38 -4.65 0.36 2.71
CA GLY A 38 -3.73 -0.67 2.23
C GLY A 38 -2.50 -0.07 1.55
N TYR A 39 -1.66 -0.89 0.91
CA TYR A 39 -0.43 -0.43 0.23
C TYR A 39 -0.66 0.75 -0.71
N SER A 40 -1.69 0.67 -1.55
CA SER A 40 -1.99 1.73 -2.55
C SER A 40 -2.38 3.04 -1.88
N GLY A 41 -3.31 3.00 -0.91
CA GLY A 41 -3.78 4.19 -0.23
C GLY A 41 -2.71 4.86 0.62
N LEU A 42 -1.92 4.08 1.36
CA LEU A 42 -0.78 4.58 2.14
C LEU A 42 0.29 5.20 1.25
N SER A 43 0.61 4.56 0.12
CA SER A 43 1.57 5.09 -0.86
C SER A 43 1.08 6.38 -1.50
N ALA A 44 -0.21 6.45 -1.86
CA ALA A 44 -0.83 7.65 -2.42
C ALA A 44 -0.82 8.80 -1.39
N ALA A 45 -1.24 8.54 -0.14
CA ALA A 45 -1.25 9.55 0.93
C ALA A 45 0.15 10.11 1.17
N ARG A 46 1.17 9.24 1.26
CA ARG A 46 2.56 9.65 1.42
C ARG A 46 3.03 10.53 0.25
N LYS A 47 2.73 10.10 -0.98
CA LYS A 47 3.15 10.85 -2.17
C LYS A 47 2.46 12.21 -2.27
N LEU A 48 1.16 12.27 -1.99
CA LEU A 48 0.42 13.53 -1.94
C LEU A 48 0.98 14.47 -0.87
N GLY A 49 1.29 13.97 0.33
CA GLY A 49 1.90 14.78 1.38
C GLY A 49 3.27 15.34 1.01
N GLN A 50 4.05 14.63 0.19
CA GLN A 50 5.32 15.14 -0.35
C GLN A 50 5.12 16.21 -1.42
N LEU A 51 4.10 16.07 -2.28
CA LEU A 51 3.82 16.99 -3.38
C LEU A 51 3.05 18.24 -2.93
N TYR A 52 2.19 18.08 -1.94
CA TYR A 52 1.26 19.11 -1.46
C TYR A 52 1.34 19.24 0.07
N PRO A 53 2.48 19.69 0.61
CA PRO A 53 2.73 19.69 2.06
C PRO A 53 1.81 20.64 2.87
N ASN A 54 1.17 21.58 2.21
CA ASN A 54 0.25 22.56 2.84
C ASN A 54 -1.22 22.18 2.65
N GLU A 55 -1.53 21.08 1.96
CA GLU A 55 -2.89 20.64 1.73
C GLU A 55 -3.30 19.57 2.75
N LYS A 56 -4.55 19.60 3.14
CA LYS A 56 -5.09 18.63 4.10
C LYS A 56 -5.44 17.33 3.38
N ILE A 57 -4.76 16.28 3.72
CA ILE A 57 -4.95 14.94 3.19
C ILE A 57 -5.60 14.09 4.26
N ILE A 58 -6.73 13.46 3.95
CA ILE A 58 -7.41 12.54 4.85
C ILE A 58 -7.38 11.14 4.22
N LEU A 59 -6.89 10.18 4.98
CA LEU A 59 -6.95 8.76 4.65
C LEU A 59 -7.91 8.07 5.62
N VAL A 60 -8.91 7.39 5.09
CA VAL A 60 -9.89 6.64 5.87
C VAL A 60 -9.89 5.17 5.48
N ASP A 61 -10.16 4.30 6.45
CA ASP A 61 -10.36 2.87 6.23
C ASP A 61 -11.49 2.37 7.13
N ALA A 62 -12.16 1.33 6.71
CA ALA A 62 -13.21 0.66 7.51
C ALA A 62 -12.61 -0.18 8.65
N GLN A 63 -11.33 -0.48 8.60
CA GLN A 63 -10.53 -1.20 9.59
C GLN A 63 -9.33 -0.36 10.01
N LEU A 64 -8.45 -0.92 10.82
CA LEU A 64 -7.16 -0.31 11.09
C LEU A 64 -6.27 -0.34 9.83
N ALA A 65 -5.42 0.68 9.69
CA ALA A 65 -4.53 0.79 8.53
C ALA A 65 -3.69 -0.49 8.34
N GLY A 66 -3.68 -1.00 7.12
CA GLY A 66 -2.93 -2.19 6.75
C GLY A 66 -3.59 -3.52 7.12
N GLU A 67 -4.70 -3.57 7.83
CA GLU A 67 -5.31 -4.83 8.29
C GLU A 67 -6.14 -5.58 7.24
N GLY A 68 -6.30 -5.05 6.05
CA GLY A 68 -6.89 -5.73 4.91
C GLY A 68 -5.92 -6.73 4.25
N ALA A 69 -6.11 -6.97 2.95
CA ALA A 69 -5.28 -7.88 2.15
C ALA A 69 -3.78 -7.53 2.16
N SER A 70 -3.44 -6.26 2.35
CA SER A 70 -2.05 -5.78 2.35
C SER A 70 -1.17 -6.39 3.45
N SER A 71 -1.74 -6.79 4.58
CA SER A 71 -1.03 -7.47 5.67
C SER A 71 -1.22 -8.99 5.67
N ARG A 72 -1.98 -9.54 4.71
CA ARG A 72 -2.34 -10.97 4.67
C ARG A 72 -1.69 -11.67 3.49
N ASN A 73 -0.47 -11.32 3.19
CA ASN A 73 0.34 -11.89 2.13
C ASN A 73 1.58 -12.58 2.70
N SER A 74 2.31 -13.31 1.87
CA SER A 74 3.53 -14.04 2.27
C SER A 74 4.76 -13.14 2.48
N GLY A 75 4.66 -11.83 2.20
CA GLY A 75 5.77 -10.87 2.38
C GLY A 75 6.86 -10.91 1.31
N TYR A 76 6.72 -11.72 0.26
CA TYR A 76 7.70 -11.75 -0.82
C TYR A 76 7.63 -10.50 -1.69
N LEU A 77 8.77 -9.86 -1.88
CA LEU A 77 8.97 -8.80 -2.88
C LEU A 77 9.62 -9.44 -4.11
N VAL A 78 8.89 -9.43 -5.22
CA VAL A 78 9.35 -10.02 -6.48
C VAL A 78 9.39 -8.96 -7.57
N ASP A 79 10.41 -9.02 -8.42
CA ASP A 79 10.62 -8.11 -9.56
C ASP A 79 10.17 -8.73 -10.90
N THR A 80 9.60 -9.92 -10.84
CA THR A 80 9.14 -10.67 -12.02
C THR A 80 7.70 -11.11 -11.86
N THR A 81 7.03 -11.37 -12.99
CA THR A 81 5.73 -12.04 -13.02
C THR A 81 5.90 -13.50 -13.33
N LEU A 82 4.98 -14.34 -12.86
CA LEU A 82 4.79 -15.67 -13.42
C LEU A 82 4.51 -15.53 -14.92
N ASN A 83 5.25 -16.28 -15.72
CA ASN A 83 5.14 -16.24 -17.16
C ASN A 83 5.28 -17.66 -17.72
N ASP A 84 4.31 -18.07 -18.50
CA ASP A 84 4.26 -19.38 -19.13
C ASP A 84 5.01 -19.43 -20.49
N GLY A 85 5.80 -18.41 -20.76
CA GLY A 85 6.53 -18.23 -22.02
C GLY A 85 5.96 -17.08 -22.87
N PHE A 86 6.66 -16.79 -23.96
CA PHE A 86 6.26 -15.75 -24.92
C PHE A 86 5.94 -16.38 -26.25
N THR A 87 4.78 -16.07 -26.81
CA THR A 87 4.35 -16.54 -28.12
C THR A 87 4.59 -15.49 -29.21
N SER A 88 4.89 -14.25 -28.81
CA SER A 88 5.14 -13.15 -29.74
C SER A 88 6.13 -12.11 -29.20
N ASN A 89 6.77 -11.35 -30.11
CA ASN A 89 7.64 -10.22 -29.75
C ASN A 89 6.89 -9.15 -28.96
N LYS A 90 5.61 -8.92 -29.24
CA LYS A 90 4.77 -7.96 -28.53
C LYS A 90 4.57 -8.36 -27.07
N GLU A 91 4.38 -9.63 -26.79
CA GLU A 91 4.28 -10.14 -25.40
C GLU A 91 5.60 -9.96 -24.66
N LEU A 92 6.72 -10.23 -25.30
CA LEU A 92 8.04 -9.99 -24.74
C LEU A 92 8.29 -8.52 -24.40
N GLU A 93 7.91 -7.59 -25.28
CA GLU A 93 8.00 -6.16 -25.04
C GLU A 93 7.13 -5.71 -23.84
N ASN A 94 5.89 -6.21 -23.79
CA ASN A 94 4.99 -5.93 -22.67
C ASN A 94 5.54 -6.47 -21.35
N TYR A 95 6.15 -7.65 -21.37
CA TYR A 95 6.81 -8.23 -20.19
C TYR A 95 7.97 -7.35 -19.73
N LYS A 96 8.85 -6.92 -20.64
CA LYS A 96 9.97 -6.02 -20.30
C LYS A 96 9.47 -4.73 -19.64
N LYS A 97 8.44 -4.08 -20.20
CA LYS A 97 7.84 -2.89 -19.60
C LYS A 97 7.31 -3.14 -18.18
N LYS A 98 6.65 -4.28 -17.95
CA LYS A 98 6.17 -4.67 -16.61
C LYS A 98 7.33 -4.91 -15.66
N ALA A 99 8.38 -5.62 -16.09
CA ALA A 99 9.56 -5.89 -15.28
C ALA A 99 10.26 -4.60 -14.84
N ASP A 100 10.35 -3.60 -15.72
CA ASP A 100 10.91 -2.29 -15.37
C ASP A 100 10.07 -1.57 -14.32
N ILE A 101 8.74 -1.63 -14.42
CA ILE A 101 7.83 -1.07 -13.40
C ILE A 101 8.02 -1.75 -12.04
N TYR A 102 8.15 -3.09 -12.02
CA TYR A 102 8.37 -3.83 -10.77
C TYR A 102 9.71 -3.49 -10.12
N LYS A 103 10.78 -3.36 -10.91
CA LYS A 103 12.09 -2.92 -10.42
C LYS A 103 12.01 -1.52 -9.79
N LEU A 104 11.34 -0.57 -10.45
CA LEU A 104 11.11 0.76 -9.89
C LEU A 104 10.32 0.68 -8.57
N GLY A 105 9.32 -0.19 -8.48
CA GLY A 105 8.56 -0.44 -7.25
C GLY A 105 9.45 -0.95 -6.11
N ILE A 106 10.31 -1.93 -6.37
CA ILE A 106 11.25 -2.47 -5.39
C ILE A 106 12.24 -1.41 -4.92
N GLU A 107 12.80 -0.61 -5.84
CA GLU A 107 13.71 0.47 -5.46
C GLU A 107 13.01 1.54 -4.61
N ALA A 108 11.74 1.85 -4.89
CA ALA A 108 10.95 2.75 -4.06
C ALA A 108 10.74 2.19 -2.63
N VAL A 109 10.49 0.90 -2.49
CA VAL A 109 10.37 0.23 -1.19
C VAL A 109 11.70 0.24 -0.44
N LYS A 110 12.82 -0.08 -1.11
CA LYS A 110 14.15 -0.01 -0.50
C LYS A 110 14.48 1.40 0.01
N LYS A 111 14.16 2.43 -0.77
CA LYS A 111 14.33 3.81 -0.35
C LYS A 111 13.48 4.14 0.87
N PHE A 112 12.22 3.71 0.88
CA PHE A 112 11.33 3.88 2.01
C PHE A 112 11.88 3.23 3.29
N ILE A 113 12.35 1.99 3.22
CA ILE A 113 12.94 1.29 4.36
C ILE A 113 14.12 2.08 4.93
N LYS A 114 15.04 2.56 4.09
CA LYS A 114 16.19 3.36 4.52
C LYS A 114 15.82 4.71 5.17
N GLU A 115 14.67 5.27 4.81
CA GLU A 115 14.18 6.56 5.33
C GLU A 115 13.60 6.40 6.76
N TYR A 116 13.15 5.20 7.13
CA TYR A 116 12.42 4.96 8.39
C TYR A 116 13.10 3.92 9.32
N GLN A 117 14.31 3.47 9.01
CA GLN A 117 15.19 2.72 9.90
C GLN A 117 16.12 3.67 10.68
#